data_34e315a474a750956dd7556a7bf12d26
#
_entry.id   34e315a474a750956dd7556a7bf12d26
#
_cell.length_a   1.000
_cell.length_b   1.000
_cell.length_c   1.000
_cell.angle_alpha   90.00
_cell.angle_beta   90.00
_cell.angle_gamma   90.00
#
_symmetry.space_group_name_H-M   'P 1'
#
loop_
_entity.id
_entity.type
_entity.pdbx_description
1 polymer ?
#
loop_
_entity_poly.entity_id
_entity_poly.type
_entity_poly.pdbx_seq_one_letter_code
_entity_poly.pdbx_strand_id
1 'polypeptide(L)'
;MKVLILEVRSDELIRGIIKEGKTKEMPSLKDGWKFNFNKHSLPKDKKAFILVKEDTPKIIEGCMIFSIHETFGPYMDYLEVAPHNKGVEGKYKKVSGCLIAYACGLSFDKGTNEDRGILTFKAYSDEDEIKLEKFYRKYGAIMNPWGCMEIHQDQSKLLIEEYLIDEDE
;
A
#
# COMPACT_ATOMS: atom_id res chain seq x y z
N MET A 1 4.48 9.58 7.81
CA MET A 1 5.56 9.27 6.85
C MET A 1 5.41 10.13 5.62
N LYS A 2 6.44 10.87 5.26
CA LYS A 2 6.47 11.71 4.05
C LYS A 2 6.83 10.87 2.82
N VAL A 3 6.26 11.19 1.67
CA VAL A 3 6.51 10.52 0.39
C VAL A 3 6.44 11.52 -0.76
N LEU A 4 6.93 11.11 -1.93
CA LEU A 4 6.75 11.85 -3.18
C LEU A 4 5.89 11.02 -4.14
N ILE A 5 4.82 11.63 -4.64
CA ILE A 5 4.00 11.09 -5.71
C ILE A 5 4.17 11.94 -6.97
N LEU A 6 4.02 11.32 -8.14
CA LEU A 6 4.19 12.01 -9.41
C LEU A 6 2.85 12.52 -9.93
N GLU A 7 2.71 13.82 -10.09
CA GLU A 7 1.58 14.42 -10.80
C GLU A 7 1.78 14.28 -12.32
N VAL A 8 0.90 13.52 -12.97
CA VAL A 8 1.09 13.16 -14.39
C VAL A 8 1.00 14.37 -15.32
N ARG A 9 0.14 15.35 -14.99
CA ARG A 9 -0.09 16.52 -15.84
C ARG A 9 1.10 17.49 -15.92
N SER A 10 1.77 17.71 -14.78
CA SER A 10 2.91 18.63 -14.68
C SER A 10 4.25 17.91 -14.78
N ASP A 11 4.28 16.58 -14.68
CA ASP A 11 5.47 15.75 -14.55
C ASP A 11 6.33 16.15 -13.32
N GLU A 12 5.67 16.62 -12.26
CA GLU A 12 6.31 17.09 -11.04
C GLU A 12 6.10 16.11 -9.89
N LEU A 13 7.12 15.97 -9.05
CA LEU A 13 7.02 15.26 -7.78
C LEU A 13 6.40 16.17 -6.74
N ILE A 14 5.31 15.74 -6.15
CA ILE A 14 4.59 16.48 -5.12
C ILE A 14 4.59 15.71 -3.79
N ARG A 15 4.55 16.45 -2.70
CA ARG A 15 4.58 15.89 -1.36
C ARG A 15 3.26 15.24 -0.98
N GLY A 16 3.36 14.00 -0.50
CA GLY A 16 2.29 13.24 0.11
C GLY A 16 2.64 12.83 1.54
N ILE A 17 1.61 12.44 2.28
CA ILE A 17 1.72 11.95 3.64
C ILE A 17 0.95 10.64 3.76
N ILE A 18 1.61 9.60 4.27
CA ILE A 18 0.96 8.37 4.71
C ILE A 18 0.72 8.48 6.21
N LYS A 19 -0.52 8.28 6.61
CA LYS A 19 -0.96 8.33 8.01
C LYS A 19 -2.02 7.25 8.29
N GLU A 20 -2.21 6.93 9.57
CA GLU A 20 -3.31 6.06 9.98
C GLU A 20 -4.66 6.73 9.66
N GLY A 21 -5.53 5.98 8.98
CA GLY A 21 -6.89 6.41 8.63
C GLY A 21 -7.89 5.92 9.69
N LYS A 22 -8.81 6.81 10.08
CA LYS A 22 -9.93 6.43 10.95
C LYS A 22 -11.00 5.74 10.12
N THR A 23 -11.66 4.72 10.67
CA THR A 23 -12.70 3.94 9.97
C THR A 23 -13.75 4.82 9.28
N LYS A 24 -14.17 5.92 9.91
CA LYS A 24 -15.16 6.86 9.35
C LYS A 24 -14.66 7.62 8.11
N GLU A 25 -13.34 7.75 7.96
CA GLU A 25 -12.72 8.45 6.83
C GLU A 25 -12.42 7.51 5.66
N MET A 26 -12.45 6.19 5.91
CA MET A 26 -12.08 5.20 4.92
C MET A 26 -13.13 5.11 3.81
N PRO A 27 -12.69 5.05 2.53
CA PRO A 27 -13.58 4.99 1.40
C PRO A 27 -14.35 3.66 1.32
N SER A 28 -15.45 3.68 0.59
CA SER A 28 -16.33 2.53 0.37
C SER A 28 -16.62 2.31 -1.11
N LEU A 29 -17.38 1.25 -1.40
CA LEU A 29 -17.85 0.95 -2.76
C LEU A 29 -18.69 2.11 -3.35
N LYS A 30 -19.40 2.86 -2.52
CA LYS A 30 -20.20 4.04 -2.95
C LYS A 30 -19.33 5.17 -3.50
N ASP A 31 -18.07 5.23 -3.05
CA ASP A 31 -17.10 6.24 -3.48
C ASP A 31 -16.34 5.79 -4.75
N GLY A 32 -16.76 4.71 -5.39
CA GLY A 32 -16.14 4.16 -6.61
C GLY A 32 -14.91 3.28 -6.36
N TRP A 33 -14.61 2.93 -5.11
CA TRP A 33 -13.53 2.02 -4.78
C TRP A 33 -13.96 0.56 -4.97
N LYS A 34 -13.01 -0.31 -5.33
CA LYS A 34 -13.23 -1.75 -5.50
C LYS A 34 -13.44 -2.44 -4.15
N PHE A 35 -12.66 -2.02 -3.13
CA PHE A 35 -12.74 -2.58 -1.79
C PHE A 35 -13.50 -1.65 -0.84
N ASN A 36 -14.27 -2.24 0.05
CA ASN A 36 -14.96 -1.51 1.11
C ASN A 36 -14.03 -1.31 2.32
N PHE A 37 -13.11 -0.37 2.20
CA PHE A 37 -12.15 -0.06 3.27
C PHE A 37 -12.82 0.35 4.57
N ASN A 38 -13.96 1.03 4.51
CA ASN A 38 -14.75 1.37 5.69
C ASN A 38 -15.13 0.12 6.51
N LYS A 39 -15.58 -0.95 5.83
CA LYS A 39 -15.92 -2.22 6.47
C LYS A 39 -14.69 -3.01 6.89
N HIS A 40 -13.69 -3.10 6.01
CA HIS A 40 -12.50 -3.93 6.23
C HIS A 40 -11.54 -3.38 7.30
N SER A 41 -11.66 -2.10 7.66
CA SER A 41 -10.91 -1.47 8.75
C SER A 41 -11.52 -1.64 10.15
N LEU A 42 -12.73 -2.22 10.26
CA LEU A 42 -13.43 -2.39 11.54
C LEU A 42 -12.77 -3.37 12.52
N PRO A 43 -12.22 -4.53 12.09
CA PRO A 43 -11.59 -5.46 13.01
C PRO A 43 -10.41 -4.80 13.75
N LYS A 44 -10.30 -5.05 15.07
CA LYS A 44 -9.29 -4.42 15.95
C LYS A 44 -7.85 -4.76 15.60
N ASP A 45 -7.63 -5.92 14.99
CA ASP A 45 -6.33 -6.41 14.52
C ASP A 45 -5.92 -5.81 13.17
N LYS A 46 -6.79 -5.05 12.52
CA LYS A 46 -6.54 -4.38 11.24
C LYS A 46 -6.17 -2.92 11.44
N LYS A 47 -5.12 -2.48 10.78
CA LYS A 47 -4.67 -1.08 10.74
C LYS A 47 -4.85 -0.53 9.33
N ALA A 48 -5.64 0.53 9.22
CA ALA A 48 -5.86 1.23 7.96
C ALA A 48 -4.93 2.42 7.82
N PHE A 49 -4.35 2.59 6.63
CA PHE A 49 -3.49 3.71 6.29
C PHE A 49 -3.99 4.38 5.02
N ILE A 50 -3.88 5.69 4.97
CA ILE A 50 -4.25 6.51 3.82
C ILE A 50 -3.05 7.33 3.37
N LEU A 51 -2.92 7.49 2.06
CA LEU A 51 -2.02 8.45 1.44
C LEU A 51 -2.85 9.66 0.99
N VAL A 52 -2.46 10.84 1.41
CA VAL A 52 -3.04 12.13 1.03
C VAL A 52 -1.95 13.08 0.57
N LYS A 53 -2.29 14.10 -0.22
CA LYS A 53 -1.37 15.22 -0.50
C LYS A 53 -1.32 16.17 0.71
N GLU A 54 -0.18 16.81 0.91
CA GLU A 54 -0.05 17.80 1.99
C GLU A 54 -1.03 18.97 1.84
N ASP A 55 -1.22 19.45 0.64
CA ASP A 55 -2.11 20.60 0.33
C ASP A 55 -3.60 20.23 0.24
N THR A 56 -3.92 18.94 0.07
CA THR A 56 -5.30 18.45 0.02
C THR A 56 -5.53 17.26 0.96
N PRO A 57 -5.36 17.46 2.28
CA PRO A 57 -5.32 16.36 3.26
C PRO A 57 -6.65 15.62 3.47
N LYS A 58 -7.73 16.09 2.86
CA LYS A 58 -9.05 15.46 2.87
C LYS A 58 -9.30 14.55 1.67
N ILE A 59 -8.44 14.62 0.64
CA ILE A 59 -8.56 13.79 -0.56
C ILE A 59 -7.65 12.58 -0.40
N ILE A 60 -8.23 11.39 -0.41
CA ILE A 60 -7.48 10.13 -0.29
C ILE A 60 -7.00 9.73 -1.67
N GLU A 61 -5.69 9.59 -1.83
CA GLU A 61 -5.03 9.18 -3.07
C GLU A 61 -4.83 7.66 -3.16
N GLY A 62 -4.75 7.01 -2.01
CA GLY A 62 -4.66 5.55 -1.90
C GLY A 62 -4.91 5.08 -0.48
N CYS A 63 -5.30 3.82 -0.34
CA CYS A 63 -5.59 3.15 0.93
C CYS A 63 -4.90 1.80 1.02
N MET A 64 -4.55 1.43 2.25
CA MET A 64 -4.00 0.12 2.58
C MET A 64 -4.51 -0.35 3.93
N ILE A 65 -4.73 -1.65 4.07
CA ILE A 65 -4.98 -2.29 5.36
C ILE A 65 -3.84 -3.27 5.64
N PHE A 66 -3.27 -3.17 6.83
CA PHE A 66 -2.18 -3.98 7.32
C PHE A 66 -2.57 -4.71 8.61
N SER A 67 -2.08 -5.93 8.78
CA SER A 67 -2.26 -6.72 9.98
C SER A 67 -1.05 -7.61 10.24
N ILE A 68 -1.03 -8.26 11.40
CA ILE A 68 -0.14 -9.40 11.67
C ILE A 68 -0.99 -10.65 11.53
N HIS A 69 -0.73 -11.41 10.47
CA HIS A 69 -1.42 -12.66 10.19
C HIS A 69 -0.84 -13.78 11.05
N GLU A 70 -1.68 -14.65 11.60
CA GLU A 70 -1.27 -15.73 12.49
C GLU A 70 -0.21 -16.65 11.86
N THR A 71 -0.37 -16.95 10.56
CA THR A 71 0.53 -17.87 9.84
C THR A 71 1.67 -17.15 9.12
N PHE A 72 1.41 -15.96 8.56
CA PHE A 72 2.32 -15.28 7.64
C PHE A 72 3.01 -14.06 8.23
N GLY A 73 2.74 -13.70 9.50
CA GLY A 73 3.31 -12.52 10.11
C GLY A 73 2.81 -11.21 9.48
N PRO A 74 3.70 -10.26 9.14
CA PRO A 74 3.31 -9.00 8.52
C PRO A 74 2.55 -9.19 7.21
N TYR A 75 1.33 -8.67 7.14
CA TYR A 75 0.41 -8.96 6.05
C TYR A 75 -0.29 -7.69 5.54
N MET A 76 -0.26 -7.49 4.23
CA MET A 76 -1.03 -6.44 3.57
C MET A 76 -2.36 -7.04 3.08
N ASP A 77 -3.44 -6.75 3.81
CA ASP A 77 -4.76 -7.32 3.53
C ASP A 77 -5.40 -6.74 2.26
N TYR A 78 -5.30 -5.42 2.09
CA TYR A 78 -5.87 -4.68 0.97
C TYR A 78 -4.97 -3.51 0.58
N LEU A 79 -4.88 -3.26 -0.72
CA LEU A 79 -4.21 -2.11 -1.31
C LEU A 79 -5.04 -1.63 -2.50
N GLU A 80 -5.34 -0.34 -2.54
CA GLU A 80 -6.00 0.26 -3.69
C GLU A 80 -5.63 1.75 -3.82
N VAL A 81 -5.39 2.21 -5.04
CA VAL A 81 -5.30 3.63 -5.34
C VAL A 81 -6.68 4.21 -5.63
N ALA A 82 -6.86 5.49 -5.37
CA ALA A 82 -8.12 6.18 -5.64
C ALA A 82 -8.57 5.99 -7.10
N PRO A 83 -9.88 5.98 -7.38
CA PRO A 83 -10.39 5.82 -8.74
C PRO A 83 -9.77 6.77 -9.76
N HIS A 84 -9.51 8.03 -9.39
CA HIS A 84 -8.88 9.04 -10.25
C HIS A 84 -7.38 8.80 -10.51
N ASN A 85 -6.76 7.83 -9.82
CA ASN A 85 -5.36 7.44 -9.99
C ASN A 85 -5.20 6.14 -10.78
N LYS A 86 -6.29 5.50 -11.20
CA LYS A 86 -6.27 4.23 -11.94
C LYS A 86 -6.02 4.44 -13.44
N GLY A 87 -5.34 3.45 -14.03
CA GLY A 87 -5.13 3.38 -15.47
C GLY A 87 -4.08 4.35 -16.01
N VAL A 88 -4.03 4.45 -17.33
CA VAL A 88 -3.03 5.27 -18.05
C VAL A 88 -3.24 6.76 -17.79
N GLU A 89 -4.49 7.17 -17.65
CA GLU A 89 -4.89 8.58 -17.40
C GLU A 89 -4.97 8.94 -15.91
N GLY A 90 -4.43 8.09 -15.05
CA GLY A 90 -4.39 8.33 -13.61
C GLY A 90 -3.70 9.66 -13.29
N LYS A 91 -4.30 10.42 -12.37
CA LYS A 91 -3.85 11.76 -12.00
C LYS A 91 -2.48 11.74 -11.33
N TYR A 92 -2.27 10.78 -10.43
CA TYR A 92 -1.01 10.60 -9.70
C TYR A 92 -0.47 9.18 -9.89
N LYS A 93 0.85 9.10 -10.10
CA LYS A 93 1.61 7.83 -10.11
C LYS A 93 2.44 7.70 -8.83
N LYS A 94 3.06 6.55 -8.62
CA LYS A 94 3.84 6.16 -7.43
C LYS A 94 3.02 5.93 -6.16
N VAL A 95 1.72 6.19 -6.12
CA VAL A 95 0.86 6.04 -4.93
C VAL A 95 0.91 4.62 -4.37
N SER A 96 0.76 3.59 -5.21
CA SER A 96 0.86 2.19 -4.79
C SER A 96 2.26 1.82 -4.28
N GLY A 97 3.32 2.30 -4.96
CA GLY A 97 4.70 2.07 -4.53
C GLY A 97 4.99 2.64 -3.15
N CYS A 98 4.52 3.86 -2.88
CA CYS A 98 4.63 4.49 -1.56
C CYS A 98 3.93 3.67 -0.47
N LEU A 99 2.71 3.18 -0.72
CA LEU A 99 1.97 2.38 0.25
C LEU A 99 2.60 0.99 0.47
N ILE A 100 3.08 0.34 -0.59
CA ILE A 100 3.80 -0.94 -0.48
C ILE A 100 5.10 -0.76 0.32
N ALA A 101 5.89 0.27 0.02
CA ALA A 101 7.10 0.60 0.76
C ALA A 101 6.81 0.87 2.24
N TYR A 102 5.73 1.58 2.54
CA TYR A 102 5.30 1.81 3.91
C TYR A 102 4.90 0.51 4.62
N ALA A 103 4.20 -0.40 3.93
CA ALA A 103 3.90 -1.74 4.47
C ALA A 103 5.17 -2.56 4.71
N CYS A 104 6.18 -2.43 3.84
CA CYS A 104 7.51 -3.01 4.07
C CYS A 104 8.17 -2.43 5.33
N GLY A 105 8.08 -1.12 5.56
CA GLY A 105 8.54 -0.49 6.81
C GLY A 105 7.84 -1.06 8.04
N LEU A 106 6.51 -1.17 7.98
CA LEU A 106 5.73 -1.80 9.05
C LEU A 106 6.12 -3.26 9.30
N SER A 107 6.53 -3.99 8.27
CA SER A 107 6.99 -5.38 8.43
C SER A 107 8.28 -5.48 9.23
N PHE A 108 9.17 -4.50 9.15
CA PHE A 108 10.34 -4.40 10.02
C PHE A 108 9.99 -4.02 11.46
N ASP A 109 9.03 -3.10 11.63
CA ASP A 109 8.64 -2.59 12.94
C ASP A 109 7.80 -3.58 13.75
N LYS A 110 6.90 -4.29 13.07
CA LYS A 110 5.88 -5.16 13.70
C LYS A 110 6.17 -6.65 13.55
N GLY A 111 6.98 -7.04 12.56
CA GLY A 111 7.41 -8.41 12.38
C GLY A 111 8.35 -8.87 13.48
N THR A 112 8.33 -10.17 13.75
CA THR A 112 9.17 -10.81 14.78
C THR A 112 9.98 -11.95 14.17
N ASN A 113 11.18 -12.18 14.71
CA ASN A 113 12.04 -13.29 14.29
C ASN A 113 12.24 -13.35 12.76
N GLU A 114 11.94 -14.48 12.15
CA GLU A 114 12.13 -14.77 10.73
C GLU A 114 11.20 -13.97 9.81
N ASP A 115 10.04 -13.52 10.32
CA ASP A 115 9.04 -12.77 9.54
C ASP A 115 9.37 -11.28 9.45
N ARG A 116 10.35 -10.82 10.21
CA ARG A 116 10.72 -9.40 10.26
C ARG A 116 11.26 -8.92 8.92
N GLY A 117 10.60 -7.91 8.36
CA GLY A 117 10.97 -7.34 7.06
C GLY A 117 10.44 -8.12 5.86
N ILE A 118 9.67 -9.19 6.07
CA ILE A 118 8.95 -9.91 5.02
C ILE A 118 7.50 -9.43 5.01
N LEU A 119 7.05 -8.94 3.87
CA LEU A 119 5.66 -8.54 3.65
C LEU A 119 4.95 -9.59 2.81
N THR A 120 3.91 -10.21 3.36
CA THR A 120 3.08 -11.20 2.65
C THR A 120 1.73 -10.59 2.28
N PHE A 121 1.18 -10.97 1.15
CA PHE A 121 -0.16 -10.57 0.70
C PHE A 121 -0.68 -11.53 -0.36
N LYS A 122 -1.98 -11.47 -0.60
CA LYS A 122 -2.62 -12.23 -1.68
C LYS A 122 -3.06 -11.27 -2.79
N ALA A 123 -2.69 -11.60 -4.02
CA ALA A 123 -3.16 -10.88 -5.19
C ALA A 123 -4.61 -11.32 -5.48
N TYR A 124 -5.59 -10.59 -4.94
CA TYR A 124 -6.99 -10.85 -5.22
C TYR A 124 -7.43 -10.11 -6.47
N SER A 125 -7.88 -10.85 -7.48
CA SER A 125 -8.61 -10.30 -8.61
C SER A 125 -9.64 -11.32 -9.09
N ASP A 126 -10.87 -10.88 -9.22
CA ASP A 126 -11.92 -11.69 -9.82
C ASP A 126 -11.78 -11.78 -11.35
N GLU A 127 -10.99 -10.88 -11.95
CA GLU A 127 -10.94 -10.73 -13.41
C GLU A 127 -9.56 -10.93 -14.04
N ASP A 128 -8.45 -10.77 -13.28
CA ASP A 128 -7.10 -10.86 -13.89
C ASP A 128 -5.99 -11.06 -12.84
N GLU A 129 -5.93 -12.25 -12.24
CA GLU A 129 -4.86 -12.62 -11.29
C GLU A 129 -3.47 -12.46 -11.90
N ILE A 130 -3.31 -12.81 -13.18
CA ILE A 130 -2.03 -12.72 -13.90
C ILE A 130 -1.56 -11.28 -14.00
N LYS A 131 -2.46 -10.35 -14.28
CA LYS A 131 -2.14 -8.93 -14.40
C LYS A 131 -1.75 -8.32 -13.06
N LEU A 132 -2.44 -8.70 -12.00
CA LEU A 132 -2.16 -8.25 -10.65
C LEU A 132 -0.85 -8.84 -10.12
N GLU A 133 -0.58 -10.12 -10.41
CA GLU A 133 0.70 -10.74 -10.09
C GLU A 133 1.87 -10.04 -10.82
N LYS A 134 1.73 -9.75 -12.11
CA LYS A 134 2.72 -8.97 -12.87
C LYS A 134 2.94 -7.58 -12.28
N PHE A 135 1.88 -6.92 -11.82
CA PHE A 135 1.98 -5.64 -11.14
C PHE A 135 2.84 -5.73 -9.88
N TYR A 136 2.59 -6.70 -9.00
CA TYR A 136 3.37 -6.85 -7.78
C TYR A 136 4.80 -7.34 -8.02
N ARG A 137 5.04 -8.13 -9.07
CA ARG A 137 6.40 -8.52 -9.48
C ARG A 137 7.29 -7.34 -9.85
N LYS A 138 6.73 -6.22 -10.29
CA LYS A 138 7.49 -4.97 -10.50
C LYS A 138 8.09 -4.41 -9.22
N TYR A 139 7.48 -4.72 -8.08
CA TYR A 139 8.00 -4.36 -6.75
C TYR A 139 8.88 -5.46 -6.14
N GLY A 140 9.25 -6.46 -6.93
CA GLY A 140 10.11 -7.56 -6.49
C GLY A 140 9.41 -8.63 -5.66
N ALA A 141 8.07 -8.67 -5.68
CA ALA A 141 7.32 -9.72 -5.02
C ALA A 141 7.48 -11.06 -5.76
N ILE A 142 7.56 -12.14 -5.00
CA ILE A 142 7.63 -13.52 -5.49
C ILE A 142 6.48 -14.35 -4.93
N MET A 143 6.06 -15.37 -5.66
CA MET A 143 5.02 -16.30 -5.21
C MET A 143 5.59 -17.31 -4.22
N ASN A 144 4.95 -17.47 -3.08
CA ASN A 144 5.29 -18.51 -2.11
C ASN A 144 4.53 -19.84 -2.39
N PRO A 145 4.92 -20.97 -1.75
CA PRO A 145 4.27 -22.27 -1.97
C PRO A 145 2.78 -22.32 -1.59
N TRP A 146 2.29 -21.36 -0.80
CA TRP A 146 0.89 -21.29 -0.35
C TRP A 146 0.00 -20.40 -1.22
N GLY A 147 0.53 -19.92 -2.35
CA GLY A 147 -0.21 -19.07 -3.29
C GLY A 147 -0.35 -17.63 -2.85
N CYS A 148 0.46 -17.18 -1.90
CA CYS A 148 0.61 -15.77 -1.54
C CYS A 148 1.85 -15.17 -2.21
N MET A 149 1.89 -13.87 -2.33
CA MET A 149 3.07 -13.13 -2.75
C MET A 149 3.83 -12.61 -1.54
N GLU A 150 5.15 -12.54 -1.66
CA GLU A 150 6.04 -12.06 -0.60
C GLU A 150 7.05 -11.06 -1.17
N ILE A 151 7.30 -10.00 -0.40
CA ILE A 151 8.45 -9.11 -0.59
C ILE A 151 9.43 -9.40 0.55
N HIS A 152 10.60 -9.91 0.20
CA HIS A 152 11.61 -10.31 1.17
C HIS A 152 12.43 -9.11 1.66
N GLN A 153 13.19 -9.31 2.75
CA GLN A 153 13.86 -8.24 3.50
C GLN A 153 14.71 -7.30 2.65
N ASP A 154 15.54 -7.82 1.74
CA ASP A 154 16.41 -6.98 0.93
C ASP A 154 15.63 -6.12 -0.06
N GLN A 155 14.60 -6.70 -0.67
CA GLN A 155 13.70 -5.96 -1.55
C GLN A 155 12.85 -4.95 -0.78
N SER A 156 12.42 -5.28 0.43
CA SER A 156 11.72 -4.35 1.32
C SER A 156 12.55 -3.12 1.64
N LYS A 157 13.85 -3.29 1.92
CA LYS A 157 14.79 -2.17 2.15
C LYS A 157 14.92 -1.27 0.92
N LEU A 158 15.09 -1.87 -0.27
CA LEU A 158 15.18 -1.11 -1.53
C LEU A 158 13.92 -0.27 -1.79
N LEU A 159 12.73 -0.83 -1.54
CA LEU A 159 11.47 -0.11 -1.69
C LEU A 159 11.35 1.04 -0.68
N ILE A 160 11.75 0.82 0.57
CA ILE A 160 11.76 1.87 1.59
C ILE A 160 12.66 3.03 1.15
N GLU A 161 13.89 2.74 0.71
CA GLU A 161 14.84 3.74 0.21
C GLU A 161 14.34 4.48 -1.04
N GLU A 162 13.60 3.79 -1.94
CA GLU A 162 13.10 4.38 -3.18
C GLU A 162 11.91 5.31 -2.98
N TYR A 163 10.99 4.95 -2.05
CA TYR A 163 9.67 5.59 -1.97
C TYR A 163 9.41 6.42 -0.71
N LEU A 164 10.12 6.17 0.38
CA LEU A 164 9.92 6.89 1.63
C LEU A 164 10.99 7.97 1.82
N ILE A 165 10.59 9.08 2.41
CA ILE A 165 11.51 10.18 2.72
C ILE A 165 11.83 10.10 4.21
N ASP A 166 13.09 10.09 4.58
CA ASP A 166 13.53 10.19 5.97
C ASP A 166 13.04 11.51 6.57
N GLU A 167 12.66 11.49 7.85
CA GLU A 167 12.10 12.67 8.52
C GLU A 167 13.11 13.82 8.68
N ASP A 168 14.39 13.54 8.43
CA ASP A 168 15.50 14.51 8.54
C ASP A 168 15.82 15.24 7.22
N GLU A 169 15.11 14.93 6.13
CA GLU A 169 15.15 15.64 4.85
C GLU A 169 13.84 16.46 4.63
#